data_364b2ba7e3896a5cb6efb4bc679425cc
#
_entry.id   364b2ba7e3896a5cb6efb4bc679425cc
#
_cell.length_a   1.000
_cell.length_b   1.000
_cell.length_c   1.000
_cell.angle_alpha   90.00
_cell.angle_beta   90.00
_cell.angle_gamma   90.00
#
_symmetry.space_group_name_H-M   'P 1'
#
loop_
_entity.id
_entity.type
_entity.pdbx_description
1 polymer ?
#
loop_
_entity_poly.entity_id
_entity_poly.type
_entity_poly.pdbx_seq_one_letter_code
_entity_poly.pdbx_strand_id
1 'polypeptide(L)'
;MIIRPGSPVRPRGPAAAAKLFDMTRIPAPSDLPALLTDDDIRRRVECLVAPALRHGTLWLFFLDGDRRQAPVVMPIEDMPHLPDDTVDALGEVLEDVVPDLATDTGPGSVVLVRERLGPDDVLAVDRSWAHALATMCRARDVVLRGIYLVTPTDTRTLG
;
A
#
# COMPACT_ATOMS: atom_id res chain seq x y z
N MET A 1 -10.99 -3.51 -4.51
CA MET A 1 -11.47 -2.42 -5.35
C MET A 1 -11.87 -1.23 -4.50
N ILE A 2 -11.31 -0.10 -4.80
CA ILE A 2 -11.45 1.08 -3.96
C ILE A 2 -12.73 1.80 -4.26
N ILE A 3 -12.93 2.09 -5.52
CA ILE A 3 -14.07 2.86 -5.98
C ILE A 3 -14.92 1.96 -6.84
N ARG A 4 -16.15 1.82 -6.46
CA ARG A 4 -17.12 1.08 -7.24
C ARG A 4 -18.03 2.08 -7.92
N PRO A 5 -18.33 1.88 -9.20
CA PRO A 5 -19.26 2.74 -9.90
C PRO A 5 -20.60 2.78 -9.15
N GLY A 6 -21.13 3.96 -8.99
CA GLY A 6 -22.36 4.15 -8.24
C GLY A 6 -22.24 3.84 -6.75
N SER A 7 -21.06 3.49 -6.29
CA SER A 7 -20.84 3.18 -4.91
C SER A 7 -21.03 4.40 -4.03
N PRO A 8 -21.56 4.21 -2.83
CA PRO A 8 -21.63 5.29 -1.88
C PRO A 8 -20.28 5.62 -1.27
N VAL A 9 -19.23 4.97 -1.72
CA VAL A 9 -17.89 5.31 -1.26
C VAL A 9 -17.63 6.76 -1.57
N ARG A 10 -17.74 7.55 -0.57
CA ARG A 10 -17.54 8.97 -0.67
C ARG A 10 -16.34 9.35 0.14
N PRO A 11 -15.55 10.27 -0.38
CA PRO A 11 -14.52 10.86 0.46
C PRO A 11 -15.18 11.47 1.68
N ARG A 12 -14.53 11.29 2.80
CA ARG A 12 -15.08 11.78 4.07
C ARG A 12 -14.80 13.23 4.31
N GLY A 13 -14.11 13.87 3.41
CA GLY A 13 -13.81 15.28 3.52
C GLY A 13 -13.09 15.77 2.29
N PRO A 14 -12.86 17.06 2.18
CA PRO A 14 -12.24 17.63 0.98
C PRO A 14 -10.87 17.02 0.66
N ALA A 15 -10.06 16.77 1.68
CA ALA A 15 -8.74 16.20 1.47
C ALA A 15 -8.82 14.76 0.96
N ALA A 16 -9.75 13.98 1.49
CA ALA A 16 -9.96 12.60 1.04
C ALA A 16 -10.49 12.58 -0.40
N ALA A 17 -11.40 13.51 -0.72
CA ALA A 17 -11.92 13.63 -2.08
C ALA A 17 -10.81 13.96 -3.07
N ALA A 18 -9.95 14.91 -2.72
CA ALA A 18 -8.84 15.30 -3.58
C ALA A 18 -7.88 14.15 -3.81
N LYS A 19 -7.58 13.39 -2.76
CA LYS A 19 -6.66 12.26 -2.87
C LYS A 19 -7.21 11.17 -3.80
N LEU A 20 -8.48 10.79 -3.64
CA LEU A 20 -9.10 9.80 -4.51
C LEU A 20 -9.17 10.29 -5.94
N PHE A 21 -9.47 11.57 -6.12
CA PHE A 21 -9.58 12.17 -7.43
C PHE A 21 -8.23 12.16 -8.16
N ASP A 22 -7.15 12.47 -7.43
CA ASP A 22 -5.81 12.40 -7.99
C ASP A 22 -5.46 11.00 -8.44
N MET A 23 -5.83 9.99 -7.68
CA MET A 23 -5.59 8.59 -8.05
C MET A 23 -6.26 8.22 -9.37
N THR A 24 -7.47 8.74 -9.63
CA THR A 24 -8.17 8.44 -10.88
C THR A 24 -7.54 9.13 -12.09
N ARG A 25 -6.66 10.09 -11.86
CA ARG A 25 -5.97 10.81 -12.94
C ARG A 25 -4.59 10.26 -13.24
N ILE A 26 -4.15 9.25 -12.50
CA ILE A 26 -2.85 8.64 -12.72
C ILE A 26 -2.88 7.95 -14.08
N PRO A 27 -1.81 8.09 -14.87
CA PRO A 27 -1.71 7.36 -16.13
C PRO A 27 -1.90 5.86 -15.93
N ALA A 28 -2.37 5.17 -16.95
CA ALA A 28 -2.54 3.73 -16.88
C ALA A 28 -1.23 3.07 -16.45
N PRO A 29 -1.28 2.02 -15.61
CA PRO A 29 -0.06 1.37 -15.11
C PRO A 29 0.88 0.93 -16.23
N SER A 30 0.35 0.55 -17.38
CA SER A 30 1.15 0.18 -18.55
C SER A 30 2.01 1.33 -19.08
N ASP A 31 1.61 2.57 -18.80
CA ASP A 31 2.32 3.76 -19.26
C ASP A 31 3.37 4.24 -18.26
N LEU A 32 3.44 3.60 -17.10
CA LEU A 32 4.38 3.96 -16.05
C LEU A 32 5.61 3.04 -16.10
N PRO A 33 6.80 3.57 -15.78
CA PRO A 33 7.98 2.71 -15.74
C PRO A 33 7.85 1.64 -14.66
N ALA A 34 8.53 0.52 -14.88
CA ALA A 34 8.61 -0.53 -13.88
C ALA A 34 9.31 -0.01 -12.63
N LEU A 35 8.90 -0.53 -11.47
CA LEU A 35 9.47 -0.16 -10.17
C LEU A 35 10.56 -1.16 -9.83
N LEU A 36 11.78 -0.87 -10.27
CA LEU A 36 12.90 -1.82 -10.20
C LEU A 36 13.75 -1.67 -8.94
N THR A 37 13.77 -0.47 -8.36
CA THR A 37 14.57 -0.18 -7.18
C THR A 37 13.68 0.27 -6.03
N ASP A 38 14.24 0.21 -4.83
CA ASP A 38 13.54 0.72 -3.65
C ASP A 38 13.24 2.21 -3.78
N ASP A 39 14.12 2.96 -4.43
CA ASP A 39 13.91 4.39 -4.66
C ASP A 39 12.74 4.62 -5.63
N ASP A 40 12.62 3.81 -6.66
CA ASP A 40 11.48 3.87 -7.58
C ASP A 40 10.17 3.66 -6.83
N ILE A 41 10.14 2.67 -5.96
CA ILE A 41 8.96 2.35 -5.16
C ILE A 41 8.64 3.50 -4.22
N ARG A 42 9.65 4.01 -3.53
CA ARG A 42 9.47 5.12 -2.60
C ARG A 42 8.88 6.35 -3.29
N ARG A 43 9.39 6.70 -4.45
CA ARG A 43 8.86 7.83 -5.22
C ARG A 43 7.40 7.61 -5.62
N ARG A 44 7.05 6.39 -5.97
CA ARG A 44 5.67 6.07 -6.30
C ARG A 44 4.77 6.19 -5.09
N VAL A 45 5.23 5.72 -3.92
CA VAL A 45 4.52 5.87 -2.67
C VAL A 45 4.31 7.35 -2.34
N GLU A 46 5.36 8.16 -2.46
CA GLU A 46 5.25 9.59 -2.22
C GLU A 46 4.22 10.23 -3.15
N CYS A 47 4.24 9.85 -4.42
CA CYS A 47 3.31 10.40 -5.40
C CYS A 47 1.85 10.06 -5.08
N LEU A 48 1.58 8.86 -4.60
CA LEU A 48 0.21 8.37 -4.44
C LEU A 48 -0.36 8.59 -3.05
N VAL A 49 0.46 8.55 -2.02
CA VAL A 49 -0.03 8.56 -0.64
C VAL A 49 0.35 9.83 0.11
N ALA A 50 1.55 10.34 -0.11
CA ALA A 50 2.03 11.50 0.65
C ALA A 50 1.34 12.80 0.19
N PRO A 51 1.16 13.76 1.08
CA PRO A 51 1.37 13.66 2.53
C PRO A 51 0.27 12.85 3.21
N ALA A 52 0.51 12.37 4.42
CA ALA A 52 -0.51 11.65 5.16
C ALA A 52 -1.67 12.60 5.49
N LEU A 53 -2.87 12.15 5.19
CA LEU A 53 -4.11 12.87 5.45
C LEU A 53 -4.98 12.14 6.45
N ARG A 54 -4.72 10.88 6.71
CA ARG A 54 -5.53 10.01 7.55
C ARG A 54 -4.66 9.30 8.57
N HIS A 55 -5.29 8.90 9.64
CA HIS A 55 -4.64 8.11 10.67
C HIS A 55 -5.11 6.67 10.59
N GLY A 56 -4.15 5.73 10.56
CA GLY A 56 -4.48 4.31 10.59
C GLY A 56 -4.97 3.73 9.27
N THR A 57 -4.45 4.19 8.16
CA THR A 57 -4.75 3.61 6.85
C THR A 57 -3.57 2.76 6.38
N LEU A 58 -3.87 1.59 5.88
CA LEU A 58 -2.88 0.72 5.23
C LEU A 58 -3.19 0.67 3.73
N TRP A 59 -2.20 1.03 2.92
CA TRP A 59 -2.33 1.00 1.47
C TRP A 59 -1.63 -0.22 0.90
N LEU A 60 -2.27 -0.89 -0.05
CA LEU A 60 -1.73 -2.03 -0.74
C LEU A 60 -1.52 -1.65 -2.20
N PHE A 61 -0.28 -1.73 -2.65
CA PHE A 61 0.08 -1.54 -4.05
C PHE A 61 0.56 -2.89 -4.57
N PHE A 62 0.04 -3.29 -5.71
CA PHE A 62 0.40 -4.58 -6.30
C PHE A 62 1.29 -4.37 -7.52
N LEU A 63 2.31 -5.20 -7.65
CA LEU A 63 3.19 -5.21 -8.82
C LEU A 63 3.06 -6.56 -9.50
N ASP A 64 3.05 -6.55 -10.83
CA ASP A 64 3.09 -7.80 -11.59
C ASP A 64 4.52 -8.35 -11.65
N GLY A 65 4.70 -9.46 -12.33
CA GLY A 65 6.01 -10.10 -12.45
C GLY A 65 7.03 -9.28 -13.22
N ASP A 66 6.59 -8.29 -13.98
CA ASP A 66 7.47 -7.35 -14.67
C ASP A 66 7.77 -6.12 -13.81
N ARG A 67 7.35 -6.12 -12.55
CA ARG A 67 7.54 -5.03 -11.60
C ARG A 67 6.76 -3.77 -11.99
N ARG A 68 5.72 -3.90 -12.78
CA ARG A 68 4.83 -2.81 -13.11
C ARG A 68 3.66 -2.78 -12.15
N GLN A 69 3.22 -1.59 -11.79
CA GLN A 69 2.10 -1.44 -10.88
C GLN A 69 0.81 -1.93 -11.54
N ALA A 70 0.09 -2.78 -10.84
CA ALA A 70 -1.24 -3.20 -11.24
C ALA A 70 -2.24 -2.04 -11.09
N PRO A 71 -3.35 -2.03 -11.82
CA PRO A 71 -4.28 -0.90 -11.83
C PRO A 71 -5.11 -0.74 -10.54
N VAL A 72 -4.88 -1.55 -9.54
CA VAL A 72 -5.63 -1.52 -8.29
C VAL A 72 -4.73 -1.07 -7.15
N VAL A 73 -5.16 -0.05 -6.42
CA VAL A 73 -4.55 0.40 -5.18
C VAL A 73 -5.63 0.33 -4.11
N MET A 74 -5.36 -0.37 -3.03
CA MET A 74 -6.37 -0.63 -2.00
C MET A 74 -6.01 0.07 -0.70
N PRO A 75 -6.81 1.06 -0.27
CA PRO A 75 -6.68 1.58 1.09
C PRO A 75 -7.55 0.75 2.03
N ILE A 76 -7.01 0.36 3.15
CA ILE A 76 -7.74 -0.25 4.25
C ILE A 76 -7.75 0.74 5.38
N GLU A 77 -8.93 1.29 5.66
CA GLU A 77 -9.08 2.32 6.68
C GLU A 77 -9.35 1.72 8.05
N ASP A 78 -9.19 2.54 9.06
CA ASP A 78 -9.51 2.19 10.44
C ASP A 78 -8.73 0.96 10.94
N MET A 79 -7.47 0.88 10.57
CA MET A 79 -6.59 -0.16 11.09
C MET A 79 -6.43 0.01 12.59
N PRO A 80 -6.43 -1.09 13.36
CA PRO A 80 -6.24 -0.99 14.81
C PRO A 80 -4.87 -0.42 15.15
N HIS A 81 -4.76 0.11 16.34
CA HIS A 81 -3.49 0.70 16.80
C HIS A 81 -2.37 -0.33 16.80
N LEU A 82 -2.63 -1.52 17.30
CA LEU A 82 -1.66 -2.62 17.30
C LEU A 82 -2.10 -3.72 16.34
N PRO A 83 -1.13 -4.47 15.76
CA PRO A 83 -1.48 -5.62 14.93
C PRO A 83 -2.36 -6.61 15.68
N ASP A 84 -3.35 -7.16 14.97
CA ASP A 84 -4.29 -8.14 15.51
C ASP A 84 -4.69 -9.13 14.40
N ASP A 85 -5.85 -9.73 14.53
CA ASP A 85 -6.35 -10.71 13.57
C ASP A 85 -6.52 -10.14 12.16
N THR A 86 -6.54 -8.83 12.01
CA THR A 86 -6.64 -8.22 10.67
C THR A 86 -5.44 -8.54 9.80
N VAL A 87 -4.29 -8.83 10.42
CA VAL A 87 -3.08 -9.22 9.69
C VAL A 87 -3.32 -10.55 8.95
N ASP A 88 -3.93 -11.52 9.62
CA ASP A 88 -4.24 -12.81 8.98
C ASP A 88 -5.28 -12.65 7.88
N ALA A 89 -6.30 -11.86 8.12
CA ALA A 89 -7.33 -11.59 7.10
C ALA A 89 -6.70 -10.93 5.88
N LEU A 90 -5.79 -10.01 6.08
CA LEU A 90 -5.04 -9.40 4.99
C LEU A 90 -4.21 -10.44 4.24
N GLY A 91 -3.57 -11.34 4.95
CA GLY A 91 -2.79 -12.41 4.34
C GLY A 91 -3.63 -13.29 3.42
N GLU A 92 -4.87 -13.59 3.79
CA GLU A 92 -5.77 -14.35 2.93
C GLU A 92 -6.05 -13.61 1.62
N VAL A 93 -6.28 -12.30 1.70
CA VAL A 93 -6.49 -11.48 0.51
C VAL A 93 -5.25 -11.51 -0.39
N LEU A 94 -4.08 -11.36 0.19
CA LEU A 94 -2.83 -11.35 -0.59
C LEU A 94 -2.55 -12.69 -1.25
N GLU A 95 -2.86 -13.80 -0.57
CA GLU A 95 -2.72 -15.13 -1.16
C GLU A 95 -3.61 -15.31 -2.39
N ASP A 96 -4.76 -14.66 -2.41
CA ASP A 96 -5.69 -14.75 -3.53
C ASP A 96 -5.30 -13.84 -4.69
N VAL A 97 -4.77 -12.66 -4.40
CA VAL A 97 -4.53 -11.64 -5.42
C VAL A 97 -3.14 -11.76 -6.04
N VAL A 98 -2.11 -11.90 -5.21
CA VAL A 98 -0.72 -11.81 -5.67
C VAL A 98 -0.34 -12.89 -6.68
N PRO A 99 -0.74 -14.17 -6.52
CA PRO A 99 -0.39 -15.19 -7.51
C PRO A 99 -0.89 -14.89 -8.93
N ASP A 100 -2.04 -14.21 -9.05
CA ASP A 100 -2.61 -13.89 -10.35
C ASP A 100 -1.82 -12.80 -11.09
N LEU A 101 -0.88 -12.16 -10.43
CA LEU A 101 -0.05 -11.11 -11.01
C LEU A 101 1.27 -11.66 -11.56
N ALA A 102 1.50 -12.93 -11.45
CA ALA A 102 2.73 -13.54 -11.99
C ALA A 102 2.78 -13.40 -13.50
N THR A 103 3.98 -13.21 -14.00
CA THR A 103 4.27 -13.17 -15.46
C THR A 103 5.39 -14.14 -15.76
N ASP A 104 5.76 -14.25 -17.03
CA ASP A 104 6.90 -15.09 -17.43
C ASP A 104 8.21 -14.62 -16.78
N THR A 105 8.27 -13.36 -16.39
CA THR A 105 9.47 -12.77 -15.77
C THR A 105 9.59 -13.13 -14.29
N GLY A 106 8.48 -13.30 -13.60
CA GLY A 106 8.52 -13.61 -12.17
C GLY A 106 7.18 -13.54 -11.48
N PRO A 107 7.19 -13.66 -10.15
CA PRO A 107 5.97 -13.61 -9.35
C PRO A 107 5.45 -12.19 -9.21
N GLY A 108 4.15 -12.07 -8.92
CA GLY A 108 3.58 -10.83 -8.44
C GLY A 108 4.09 -10.50 -7.04
N SER A 109 3.88 -9.27 -6.63
CA SER A 109 4.35 -8.80 -5.32
C SER A 109 3.48 -7.67 -4.81
N VAL A 110 3.73 -7.29 -3.56
CA VAL A 110 2.97 -6.23 -2.90
C VAL A 110 3.92 -5.25 -2.23
N VAL A 111 3.49 -4.00 -2.21
CA VAL A 111 4.10 -2.93 -1.40
C VAL A 111 3.05 -2.50 -0.40
N LEU A 112 3.42 -2.41 0.85
CA LEU A 112 2.53 -2.03 1.94
C LEU A 112 2.93 -0.65 2.46
N VAL A 113 1.96 0.22 2.65
CA VAL A 113 2.20 1.58 3.09
C VAL A 113 1.30 1.91 4.27
N ARG A 114 1.91 2.22 5.39
CA ARG A 114 1.18 2.67 6.58
C ARG A 114 1.12 4.19 6.54
N GLU A 115 -0.09 4.72 6.46
CA GLU A 115 -0.34 6.15 6.53
C GLU A 115 -0.84 6.48 7.92
N ARG A 116 -0.20 7.43 8.59
CA ARG A 116 -0.67 7.91 9.88
C ARG A 116 -0.29 9.37 10.11
N LEU A 117 -1.04 10.00 10.98
CA LEU A 117 -0.71 11.31 11.49
C LEU A 117 0.30 11.17 12.64
N GLY A 118 0.90 12.27 13.06
CA GLY A 118 1.85 12.27 14.16
C GLY A 118 3.29 12.50 13.69
N PRO A 119 4.26 12.24 14.56
CA PRO A 119 5.66 12.58 14.27
C PRO A 119 6.26 11.72 13.18
N ASP A 120 7.31 12.22 12.56
CA ASP A 120 8.03 11.51 11.50
C ASP A 120 8.85 10.34 12.00
N ASP A 121 9.18 10.33 13.28
CA ASP A 121 9.98 9.25 13.83
C ASP A 121 9.26 7.92 13.71
N VAL A 122 10.02 6.85 13.46
CA VAL A 122 9.47 5.51 13.46
C VAL A 122 9.16 5.13 14.91
N LEU A 123 7.90 4.98 15.22
CA LEU A 123 7.44 4.63 16.56
C LEU A 123 7.47 3.12 16.77
N ALA A 124 7.39 2.70 18.03
CA ALA A 124 7.35 1.28 18.36
C ALA A 124 6.16 0.58 17.68
N VAL A 125 5.02 1.26 17.59
CA VAL A 125 3.83 0.72 16.93
C VAL A 125 4.06 0.53 15.43
N ASP A 126 4.79 1.42 14.81
CA ASP A 126 5.14 1.29 13.39
C ASP A 126 6.00 0.05 13.16
N ARG A 127 6.97 -0.16 14.03
CA ARG A 127 7.83 -1.34 13.97
C ARG A 127 7.05 -2.63 14.21
N SER A 128 6.10 -2.61 15.13
CA SER A 128 5.23 -3.76 15.39
C SER A 128 4.42 -4.13 14.15
N TRP A 129 3.86 -3.14 13.47
CA TRP A 129 3.13 -3.36 12.23
C TRP A 129 4.05 -3.89 11.13
N ALA A 130 5.22 -3.29 10.96
CA ALA A 130 6.18 -3.75 9.95
C ALA A 130 6.58 -5.20 10.19
N HIS A 131 6.85 -5.57 11.44
CA HIS A 131 7.21 -6.93 11.79
C HIS A 131 6.07 -7.91 11.51
N ALA A 132 4.86 -7.57 11.93
CA ALA A 132 3.70 -8.44 11.73
C ALA A 132 3.40 -8.65 10.24
N LEU A 133 3.45 -7.58 9.45
CA LEU A 133 3.20 -7.65 8.02
C LEU A 133 4.28 -8.45 7.29
N ALA A 134 5.54 -8.22 7.61
CA ALA A 134 6.64 -8.97 7.00
C ALA A 134 6.57 -10.46 7.36
N THR A 135 6.26 -10.77 8.60
CA THR A 135 6.12 -12.15 9.06
C THR A 135 4.96 -12.85 8.34
N MET A 136 3.84 -12.18 8.23
CA MET A 136 2.67 -12.70 7.53
C MET A 136 2.97 -12.99 6.06
N CYS A 137 3.58 -12.06 5.36
CA CYS A 137 3.94 -12.26 3.95
C CYS A 137 4.90 -13.44 3.79
N ARG A 138 5.90 -13.53 4.64
CA ARG A 138 6.87 -14.62 4.59
C ARG A 138 6.20 -15.98 4.83
N ALA A 139 5.32 -16.05 5.82
CA ALA A 139 4.62 -17.29 6.15
C ALA A 139 3.70 -17.78 5.03
N ARG A 140 3.24 -16.87 4.18
CA ARG A 140 2.29 -17.15 3.10
C ARG A 140 2.95 -17.14 1.71
N ASP A 141 4.27 -17.05 1.65
CA ASP A 141 5.03 -16.99 0.41
C ASP A 141 4.59 -15.82 -0.49
N VAL A 142 4.18 -14.72 0.10
CA VAL A 142 3.85 -13.50 -0.62
C VAL A 142 5.12 -12.66 -0.73
N VAL A 143 5.49 -12.29 -1.94
CA VAL A 143 6.67 -11.45 -2.17
C VAL A 143 6.34 -10.03 -1.77
N LEU A 144 7.06 -9.54 -0.76
CA LEU A 144 6.90 -8.19 -0.24
C LEU A 144 8.07 -7.35 -0.73
N ARG A 145 7.75 -6.27 -1.47
CA ARG A 145 8.79 -5.38 -2.03
C ARG A 145 9.20 -4.26 -1.10
N GLY A 146 8.41 -4.00 -0.10
CA GLY A 146 8.75 -2.99 0.88
C GLY A 146 7.58 -2.62 1.75
N ILE A 147 7.90 -2.06 2.91
CA ILE A 147 6.92 -1.48 3.83
C ILE A 147 7.35 -0.05 4.08
N TYR A 148 6.44 0.89 3.90
CA TYR A 148 6.71 2.30 4.02
C TYR A 148 5.82 2.94 5.06
N LEU A 149 6.33 3.99 5.68
CA LEU A 149 5.58 4.84 6.59
C LEU A 149 5.44 6.22 5.95
N VAL A 150 4.21 6.69 5.83
CA VAL A 150 3.93 8.04 5.36
C VAL A 150 3.32 8.82 6.52
N THR A 151 3.96 9.93 6.86
CA THR A 151 3.49 10.88 7.86
C THR A 151 3.16 12.20 7.15
N PRO A 152 2.63 13.21 7.86
CA PRO A 152 2.33 14.49 7.21
C PRO A 152 3.53 15.16 6.54
N THR A 153 4.74 14.88 6.99
CA THR A 153 5.93 15.59 6.48
C THR A 153 7.02 14.69 5.95
N ASP A 154 6.87 13.36 6.00
CA ASP A 154 7.96 12.48 5.56
C ASP A 154 7.42 11.13 5.04
N THR A 155 8.25 10.46 4.24
CA THR A 155 8.03 9.09 3.78
C THR A 155 9.29 8.29 4.11
N ARG A 156 9.13 7.23 4.88
CA ARG A 156 10.25 6.41 5.36
C ARG A 156 10.04 4.95 5.03
N THR A 157 11.13 4.24 4.85
CA THR A 157 11.13 2.78 4.72
C THR A 157 11.04 2.16 6.11
N LEU A 158 10.17 1.18 6.28
CA LEU A 158 10.05 0.40 7.51
C LEU A 158 10.69 -0.99 7.39
N GLY A 159 10.85 -1.49 6.19
CA GLY A 159 11.44 -2.80 5.98
C GLY A 159 11.43 -3.27 4.55
#